data_db4ed0273b5b0a2c36fec44b51286ba8
#
_entry.id   db4ed0273b5b0a2c36fec44b51286ba8
#
_cell.length_a   1.000
_cell.length_b   1.000
_cell.length_c   1.000
_cell.angle_alpha   90.00
_cell.angle_beta   90.00
_cell.angle_gamma   90.00
#
_symmetry.space_group_name_H-M   'P 1'
#
loop_
_entity.id
_entity.type
_entity.pdbx_description
1 polymer ?
#
loop_
_entity_poly.entity_id
_entity_poly.type
_entity_poly.pdbx_seq_one_letter_code
_entity_poly.pdbx_strand_id
1 'polypeptide(L)'
;MPGVTPAEVLSNFGITLVEDPAENQPRLLVDLPAAELVEHAIRRNEGRMASNGALVIETGERTGRSPNDRFIVDTPDVHDKIAWGAVNRPLSVESYEVIKAGIVDYLNERDVFVTRGMAGADRNHTRRLLVACERASQALFIKQMLARPLAREIARTGEPDFCVLAAPGYQCDPAIKGLNSSAAVVINFQERVILVAGTGYSGEIKKSIFSVMNYLLPVEDDVLPMHCSASMDPVTHETAVFFGLSGTGKTTLSANPTRLLIGDDEHGWSDMGIFNIEGGCYAKCEGLDAVHEPEIFNAVRFGAICENVVLDENRKPNYDDISITHNTRAAYPVEHIPNAWTKGMGTTPSVVLFLTCDAFGVLPPISRLTADAAMYHFVTGFTAKIPGTEVGVTEPTPTFSSLFGEPFMPLDPMVYAKMLGERIADGRTRVYLVNTGWIGGGYGVGHRIELAYTRSLVARALDGTIEDSEFVHDDIFNVDIPTTCHGVPDGILVPRQYWQSTARYDEAAHNLAVMFEENFEKKYSHLPESVKAAGPHAQVHADARHRGRGLLGLRH
;
A
#
# COMPACT_ATOMS: atom_id res chain seq x y z
N MET A 1 28.36 17.22 20.09
CA MET A 1 27.56 16.98 21.30
C MET A 1 27.15 15.53 21.27
N PRO A 2 27.07 14.79 22.38
CA PRO A 2 26.46 13.47 22.38
C PRO A 2 25.01 13.62 21.87
N GLY A 3 24.54 12.68 21.07
CA GLY A 3 23.15 12.69 20.57
C GLY A 3 22.16 12.49 21.71
N VAL A 4 20.91 12.90 21.47
CA VAL A 4 19.81 12.68 22.44
C VAL A 4 19.55 11.18 22.56
N THR A 5 19.47 10.68 23.78
CA THR A 5 19.23 9.25 24.07
C THR A 5 17.76 8.90 23.91
N PRO A 6 17.40 7.64 23.60
CA PRO A 6 16.00 7.20 23.58
C PRO A 6 15.26 7.46 24.89
N ALA A 7 15.90 7.31 26.04
CA ALA A 7 15.31 7.61 27.34
C ALA A 7 14.96 9.09 27.49
N GLU A 8 15.84 10.01 27.05
CA GLU A 8 15.57 11.45 27.05
C GLU A 8 14.39 11.80 26.14
N VAL A 9 14.32 11.21 24.93
CA VAL A 9 13.19 11.41 24.02
C VAL A 9 11.88 10.94 24.65
N LEU A 10 11.86 9.73 25.20
CA LEU A 10 10.66 9.13 25.78
C LEU A 10 10.22 9.84 27.07
N SER A 11 11.16 10.45 27.81
CA SER A 11 10.82 11.27 28.99
C SER A 11 9.99 12.50 28.64
N ASN A 12 10.12 13.05 27.43
CA ASN A 12 9.27 14.15 26.93
C ASN A 12 7.80 13.76 26.80
N PHE A 13 7.52 12.45 26.64
CA PHE A 13 6.16 11.90 26.63
C PHE A 13 5.71 11.39 28.00
N GLY A 14 6.58 11.43 29.03
CA GLY A 14 6.29 10.95 30.38
C GLY A 14 6.69 9.49 30.65
N ILE A 15 7.40 8.82 29.72
CA ILE A 15 7.97 7.49 29.94
C ILE A 15 9.31 7.65 30.64
N THR A 16 9.41 7.12 31.90
CA THR A 16 10.55 7.33 32.77
C THR A 16 11.46 6.12 32.93
N LEU A 17 11.31 5.13 32.06
CA LEU A 17 12.11 3.91 32.03
C LEU A 17 13.57 4.20 31.65
N VAL A 18 14.49 3.42 32.23
CA VAL A 18 15.92 3.47 31.95
C VAL A 18 16.43 2.10 31.48
N GLU A 19 17.62 2.08 30.86
CA GLU A 19 18.21 0.84 30.33
C GLU A 19 18.70 -0.08 31.45
N ASP A 20 19.28 0.47 32.52
CA ASP A 20 19.82 -0.25 33.67
C ASP A 20 19.08 0.15 34.98
N PRO A 21 17.83 -0.30 35.19
CA PRO A 21 17.10 -0.02 36.40
C PRO A 21 17.57 -0.92 37.55
N ALA A 22 17.04 -0.66 38.76
CA ALA A 22 17.19 -1.59 39.88
C ALA A 22 16.57 -2.96 39.57
N GLU A 23 17.02 -4.00 40.31
CA GLU A 23 16.55 -5.36 40.09
C GLU A 23 15.01 -5.46 40.19
N ASN A 24 14.40 -6.21 39.24
CA ASN A 24 12.95 -6.41 39.09
C ASN A 24 12.13 -5.15 38.75
N GLN A 25 12.75 -4.10 38.26
CA GLN A 25 12.05 -2.96 37.69
C GLN A 25 11.90 -3.07 36.19
N PRO A 26 10.85 -2.49 35.58
CA PRO A 26 10.72 -2.36 34.15
C PRO A 26 11.90 -1.58 33.55
N ARG A 27 12.31 -1.98 32.37
CA ARG A 27 13.50 -1.41 31.69
C ARG A 27 13.24 -1.04 30.25
N LEU A 28 14.09 -0.16 29.77
CA LEU A 28 14.15 0.22 28.37
C LEU A 28 15.15 -0.69 27.64
N LEU A 29 14.72 -1.36 26.60
CA LEU A 29 15.52 -2.29 25.80
C LEU A 29 15.73 -1.69 24.40
N VAL A 30 16.92 -1.14 24.16
CA VAL A 30 17.18 -0.27 23.01
C VAL A 30 17.95 -1.00 21.90
N ASP A 31 17.44 -0.93 20.67
CA ASP A 31 18.05 -1.40 19.42
C ASP A 31 18.57 -2.86 19.45
N LEU A 32 17.89 -3.73 20.19
CA LEU A 32 18.29 -5.12 20.30
C LEU A 32 18.43 -5.79 18.93
N PRO A 33 19.40 -6.70 18.75
CA PRO A 33 19.51 -7.49 17.52
C PRO A 33 18.32 -8.43 17.37
N ALA A 34 18.04 -8.86 16.12
CA ALA A 34 16.89 -9.71 15.83
C ALA A 34 16.89 -11.01 16.66
N ALA A 35 18.06 -11.60 16.94
CA ALA A 35 18.16 -12.81 17.74
C ALA A 35 17.67 -12.60 19.18
N GLU A 36 18.07 -11.50 19.82
CA GLU A 36 17.63 -11.18 21.19
C GLU A 36 16.13 -10.84 21.24
N LEU A 37 15.61 -10.11 20.23
CA LEU A 37 14.17 -9.84 20.14
C LEU A 37 13.36 -11.13 19.98
N VAL A 38 13.84 -12.12 19.21
CA VAL A 38 13.22 -13.45 19.10
C VAL A 38 13.24 -14.18 20.44
N GLU A 39 14.38 -14.17 21.16
CA GLU A 39 14.47 -14.79 22.48
C GLU A 39 13.52 -14.13 23.50
N HIS A 40 13.44 -12.81 23.50
CA HIS A 40 12.49 -12.07 24.34
C HIS A 40 11.04 -12.44 24.00
N ALA A 41 10.67 -12.45 22.72
CA ALA A 41 9.34 -12.83 22.28
C ALA A 41 8.94 -14.25 22.72
N ILE A 42 9.86 -15.22 22.62
CA ILE A 42 9.62 -16.60 23.07
C ILE A 42 9.47 -16.66 24.60
N ARG A 43 10.39 -16.04 25.37
CA ARG A 43 10.34 -16.04 26.85
C ARG A 43 9.06 -15.37 27.38
N ARG A 44 8.53 -14.39 26.65
CA ARG A 44 7.31 -13.64 27.00
C ARG A 44 6.03 -14.30 26.44
N ASN A 45 6.15 -15.48 25.82
CA ASN A 45 5.04 -16.19 25.15
C ASN A 45 4.32 -15.36 24.08
N GLU A 46 5.03 -14.46 23.40
CA GLU A 46 4.49 -13.69 22.30
C GLU A 46 4.42 -14.51 21.00
N GLY A 47 5.24 -15.56 20.85
CA GLY A 47 5.28 -16.38 19.66
C GLY A 47 6.11 -17.65 19.78
N ARG A 48 6.21 -18.39 18.68
CA ARG A 48 6.93 -19.65 18.57
C ARG A 48 7.79 -19.69 17.29
N MET A 49 8.92 -20.37 17.33
CA MET A 49 9.74 -20.61 16.13
C MET A 49 9.08 -21.64 15.22
N ALA A 50 9.00 -21.32 13.93
CA ALA A 50 8.68 -22.25 12.88
C ALA A 50 9.91 -23.06 12.45
N SER A 51 9.69 -24.20 11.76
CA SER A 51 10.76 -25.08 11.27
C SER A 51 11.68 -24.42 10.24
N ASN A 52 11.20 -23.39 9.53
CA ASN A 52 12.01 -22.56 8.62
C ASN A 52 12.78 -21.43 9.32
N GLY A 53 12.64 -21.29 10.65
CA GLY A 53 13.33 -20.29 11.44
C GLY A 53 12.63 -18.95 11.58
N ALA A 54 11.44 -18.74 11.01
CA ALA A 54 10.65 -17.55 11.24
C ALA A 54 9.99 -17.57 12.64
N LEU A 55 9.81 -16.39 13.25
CA LEU A 55 9.00 -16.25 14.45
C LEU A 55 7.52 -16.17 14.02
N VAL A 56 6.68 -17.01 14.59
CA VAL A 56 5.22 -17.01 14.33
C VAL A 56 4.51 -16.50 15.57
N ILE A 57 3.67 -15.50 15.37
CA ILE A 57 2.87 -14.85 16.43
C ILE A 57 1.38 -14.86 16.08
N GLU A 58 0.56 -14.74 17.11
CA GLU A 58 -0.87 -14.44 17.00
C GLU A 58 -1.13 -13.00 17.44
N THR A 59 -1.85 -12.24 16.61
CA THR A 59 -2.10 -10.81 16.86
C THR A 59 -3.29 -10.58 17.79
N GLY A 60 -4.00 -11.64 18.19
CA GLY A 60 -5.20 -11.61 19.03
C GLY A 60 -6.47 -11.40 18.21
N GLU A 61 -7.48 -10.78 18.82
CA GLU A 61 -8.79 -10.59 18.19
C GLU A 61 -8.73 -9.79 16.88
N ARG A 62 -7.79 -8.84 16.82
CA ARG A 62 -7.59 -8.01 15.62
C ARG A 62 -6.48 -8.60 14.75
N THR A 63 -6.90 -9.33 13.72
CA THR A 63 -5.99 -9.99 12.77
C THR A 63 -5.70 -9.15 11.53
N GLY A 64 -6.18 -7.92 11.49
CA GLY A 64 -6.00 -6.97 10.40
C GLY A 64 -6.16 -5.54 10.90
N ARG A 65 -6.09 -4.58 9.96
CA ARG A 65 -6.29 -3.16 10.27
C ARG A 65 -7.70 -2.88 10.75
N SER A 66 -7.81 -1.91 11.66
CA SER A 66 -9.06 -1.40 12.21
C SER A 66 -9.33 0.03 11.67
N PRO A 67 -9.81 0.19 10.42
CA PRO A 67 -9.94 1.51 9.80
C PRO A 67 -10.89 2.44 10.55
N ASN A 68 -11.83 1.88 11.31
CA ASN A 68 -12.76 2.65 12.12
C ASN A 68 -12.14 3.18 13.42
N ASP A 69 -11.02 2.64 13.86
CA ASP A 69 -10.31 3.00 15.09
C ASP A 69 -9.06 3.85 14.83
N ARG A 70 -8.95 4.40 13.60
CA ARG A 70 -7.87 5.28 13.20
C ARG A 70 -8.32 6.74 13.22
N PHE A 71 -7.51 7.59 13.85
CA PHE A 71 -7.81 9.00 14.09
C PHE A 71 -6.60 9.89 13.82
N ILE A 72 -6.87 11.14 13.44
CA ILE A 72 -5.89 12.22 13.40
C ILE A 72 -6.33 13.27 14.42
N VAL A 73 -5.41 13.75 15.25
CA VAL A 73 -5.72 14.81 16.22
C VAL A 73 -5.99 16.11 15.47
N ASP A 74 -7.15 16.68 15.73
CA ASP A 74 -7.57 17.93 15.08
C ASP A 74 -6.95 19.12 15.81
N THR A 75 -5.82 19.58 15.30
CA THR A 75 -5.07 20.73 15.81
C THR A 75 -5.11 21.89 14.79
N PRO A 76 -5.01 23.16 15.21
CA PRO A 76 -5.15 24.30 14.31
C PRO A 76 -4.18 24.33 13.13
N ASP A 77 -2.99 23.78 13.27
CA ASP A 77 -1.95 23.75 12.23
C ASP A 77 -2.19 22.73 11.12
N VAL A 78 -3.05 21.71 11.36
CA VAL A 78 -3.38 20.68 10.40
C VAL A 78 -4.84 20.70 9.95
N HIS A 79 -5.73 21.38 10.67
CA HIS A 79 -7.19 21.37 10.44
C HIS A 79 -7.56 21.60 8.96
N ASP A 80 -7.02 22.65 8.35
CA ASP A 80 -7.33 23.02 6.97
C ASP A 80 -6.59 22.19 5.92
N LYS A 81 -5.67 21.31 6.31
CA LYS A 81 -4.85 20.50 5.41
C LYS A 81 -5.38 19.07 5.25
N ILE A 82 -6.04 18.56 6.28
CA ILE A 82 -6.51 17.16 6.30
C ILE A 82 -7.83 17.05 5.52
N ALA A 83 -7.93 16.05 4.67
CA ALA A 83 -9.18 15.65 4.03
C ALA A 83 -10.05 14.87 5.03
N TRP A 84 -10.74 15.60 5.91
CA TRP A 84 -11.58 15.02 6.95
C TRP A 84 -12.76 14.23 6.38
N GLY A 85 -13.07 13.09 7.00
CA GLY A 85 -14.18 12.24 6.58
C GLY A 85 -14.16 10.86 7.21
N ALA A 86 -14.73 9.88 6.51
CA ALA A 86 -14.80 8.51 6.99
C ALA A 86 -13.43 7.84 7.12
N VAL A 87 -12.44 8.28 6.35
CA VAL A 87 -11.06 7.76 6.36
C VAL A 87 -10.21 8.50 7.38
N ASN A 88 -10.16 9.82 7.30
CA ASN A 88 -9.40 10.65 8.23
C ASN A 88 -10.38 11.22 9.27
N ARG A 89 -10.51 10.51 10.39
CA ARG A 89 -11.45 10.86 11.45
C ARG A 89 -10.79 11.81 12.44
N PRO A 90 -11.42 12.96 12.76
CA PRO A 90 -10.88 13.87 13.75
C PRO A 90 -10.99 13.30 15.16
N LEU A 91 -9.96 13.50 15.98
CA LEU A 91 -9.98 13.28 17.41
C LEU A 91 -9.65 14.60 18.12
N SER A 92 -10.39 14.94 19.16
CA SER A 92 -10.08 16.17 19.93
C SER A 92 -8.78 16.04 20.71
N VAL A 93 -8.13 17.18 20.99
CA VAL A 93 -6.92 17.25 21.79
C VAL A 93 -7.17 16.66 23.20
N GLU A 94 -8.33 16.92 23.81
CA GLU A 94 -8.68 16.42 25.14
C GLU A 94 -8.76 14.88 25.14
N SER A 95 -9.39 14.26 24.14
CA SER A 95 -9.48 12.80 24.01
C SER A 95 -8.11 12.18 23.76
N TYR A 96 -7.29 12.83 22.93
CA TYR A 96 -5.91 12.41 22.68
C TYR A 96 -5.07 12.42 23.97
N GLU A 97 -5.13 13.48 24.78
CA GLU A 97 -4.36 13.56 26.03
C GLU A 97 -4.76 12.44 27.02
N VAL A 98 -6.03 12.09 27.10
CA VAL A 98 -6.49 10.96 27.94
C VAL A 98 -5.90 9.63 27.46
N ILE A 99 -5.93 9.38 26.14
CA ILE A 99 -5.36 8.15 25.56
C ILE A 99 -3.85 8.10 25.77
N LYS A 100 -3.15 9.21 25.51
CA LYS A 100 -1.69 9.33 25.70
C LYS A 100 -1.29 9.03 27.13
N ALA A 101 -1.94 9.68 28.11
CA ALA A 101 -1.67 9.45 29.52
C ALA A 101 -1.86 7.97 29.91
N GLY A 102 -2.96 7.34 29.48
CA GLY A 102 -3.19 5.93 29.75
C GLY A 102 -2.15 5.00 29.14
N ILE A 103 -1.69 5.26 27.91
CA ILE A 103 -0.62 4.50 27.25
C ILE A 103 0.71 4.69 28.00
N VAL A 104 1.04 5.91 28.39
CA VAL A 104 2.27 6.23 29.12
C VAL A 104 2.30 5.55 30.49
N ASP A 105 1.22 5.65 31.28
CA ASP A 105 1.10 4.96 32.57
C ASP A 105 1.25 3.44 32.39
N TYR A 106 0.57 2.88 31.39
CA TYR A 106 0.63 1.46 31.06
C TYR A 106 2.05 0.99 30.70
N LEU A 107 2.78 1.75 29.87
CA LEU A 107 4.14 1.40 29.44
C LEU A 107 5.17 1.57 30.58
N ASN A 108 5.00 2.52 31.48
CA ASN A 108 5.90 2.71 32.63
C ASN A 108 5.94 1.52 33.62
N GLU A 109 4.96 0.63 33.55
CA GLU A 109 4.89 -0.57 34.39
C GLU A 109 5.49 -1.82 33.71
N ARG A 110 6.10 -1.71 32.54
CA ARG A 110 6.52 -2.84 31.68
C ARG A 110 7.86 -2.59 30.99
N ASP A 111 8.55 -3.68 30.63
CA ASP A 111 9.67 -3.58 29.69
C ASP A 111 9.17 -2.99 28.38
N VAL A 112 9.90 -2.01 27.85
CA VAL A 112 9.62 -1.35 26.57
C VAL A 112 10.80 -1.56 25.61
N PHE A 113 10.49 -2.09 24.43
CA PHE A 113 11.46 -2.33 23.37
C PHE A 113 11.49 -1.13 22.44
N VAL A 114 12.64 -0.50 22.32
CA VAL A 114 12.84 0.67 21.46
C VAL A 114 13.66 0.30 20.24
N THR A 115 13.14 0.65 19.08
CA THR A 115 13.86 0.51 17.81
C THR A 115 13.96 1.88 17.14
N ARG A 116 15.20 2.29 16.81
CA ARG A 116 15.45 3.46 15.97
C ARG A 116 15.55 3.02 14.51
N GLY A 117 14.89 3.74 13.63
CA GLY A 117 14.87 3.43 12.20
C GLY A 117 14.64 4.67 11.36
N MET A 118 14.59 4.49 10.07
CA MET A 118 14.39 5.55 9.11
C MET A 118 13.27 5.17 8.14
N ALA A 119 12.35 6.10 7.88
CA ALA A 119 11.39 6.01 6.80
C ALA A 119 11.90 6.81 5.61
N GLY A 120 12.20 6.12 4.51
CA GLY A 120 12.76 6.69 3.29
C GLY A 120 14.24 6.39 3.09
N ALA A 121 14.57 5.76 1.95
CA ALA A 121 15.95 5.46 1.56
C ALA A 121 16.69 6.70 1.06
N ASP A 122 15.99 7.70 0.53
CA ASP A 122 16.58 9.00 0.15
C ASP A 122 16.91 9.82 1.40
N ARG A 123 18.19 10.05 1.64
CA ARG A 123 18.68 10.78 2.82
C ARG A 123 18.26 12.24 2.90
N ASN A 124 17.84 12.85 1.80
CA ASN A 124 17.32 14.22 1.77
C ASN A 124 15.86 14.27 2.24
N HIS A 125 15.12 13.16 2.11
CA HIS A 125 13.69 13.09 2.35
C HIS A 125 13.31 12.03 3.41
N THR A 126 14.31 11.45 4.07
CA THR A 126 14.10 10.47 5.15
C THR A 126 13.55 11.11 6.42
N ARG A 127 12.77 10.37 7.18
CA ARG A 127 12.36 10.73 8.56
C ARG A 127 12.94 9.73 9.55
N ARG A 128 13.57 10.24 10.59
CA ARG A 128 14.12 9.45 11.69
C ARG A 128 13.00 9.11 12.67
N LEU A 129 12.86 7.84 12.97
CA LEU A 129 11.80 7.33 13.83
C LEU A 129 12.38 6.71 15.08
N LEU A 130 11.68 6.92 16.19
CA LEU A 130 11.85 6.17 17.43
C LEU A 130 10.54 5.45 17.72
N VAL A 131 10.58 4.12 17.71
CA VAL A 131 9.41 3.27 17.93
C VAL A 131 9.57 2.52 19.24
N ALA A 132 8.73 2.83 20.22
CA ALA A 132 8.67 2.18 21.53
C ALA A 132 7.50 1.20 21.56
N CYS A 133 7.78 -0.08 21.74
CA CYS A 133 6.82 -1.18 21.72
C CYS A 133 6.77 -1.92 23.04
N GLU A 134 5.57 -2.29 23.48
CA GLU A 134 5.36 -3.22 24.59
C GLU A 134 5.91 -4.62 24.27
N ARG A 135 5.80 -5.06 22.99
CA ARG A 135 6.14 -6.42 22.58
C ARG A 135 7.46 -6.47 21.82
N ALA A 136 8.30 -7.46 22.17
CA ALA A 136 9.53 -7.75 21.43
C ALA A 136 9.27 -8.13 19.97
N SER A 137 8.17 -8.84 19.71
CA SER A 137 7.72 -9.21 18.36
C SER A 137 7.40 -7.99 17.49
N GLN A 138 6.77 -6.95 18.04
CA GLN A 138 6.52 -5.71 17.31
C GLN A 138 7.83 -4.93 17.05
N ALA A 139 8.75 -4.92 18.01
CA ALA A 139 10.08 -4.34 17.79
C ALA A 139 10.86 -5.08 16.70
N LEU A 140 10.77 -6.43 16.66
CA LEU A 140 11.33 -7.22 15.55
C LEU A 140 10.69 -6.87 14.22
N PHE A 141 9.36 -6.75 14.16
CA PHE A 141 8.65 -6.32 12.97
C PHE A 141 9.16 -4.97 12.46
N ILE A 142 9.25 -3.97 13.32
CA ILE A 142 9.73 -2.63 12.97
C ILE A 142 11.18 -2.66 12.52
N LYS A 143 12.02 -3.47 13.15
CA LYS A 143 13.41 -3.66 12.75
C LYS A 143 13.55 -4.24 11.32
N GLN A 144 12.56 -5.01 10.86
CA GLN A 144 12.51 -5.51 9.48
C GLN A 144 11.95 -4.45 8.52
N MET A 145 10.95 -3.68 8.96
CA MET A 145 10.20 -2.79 8.09
C MET A 145 10.83 -1.42 7.88
N LEU A 146 11.62 -0.91 8.82
CA LEU A 146 12.29 0.39 8.65
C LEU A 146 13.66 0.25 7.99
N ALA A 147 14.04 1.25 7.20
CA ALA A 147 15.39 1.38 6.69
C ALA A 147 16.36 1.54 7.87
N ARG A 148 17.45 0.78 7.85
CA ARG A 148 18.40 0.74 8.98
C ARG A 148 19.36 1.92 8.91
N PRO A 149 19.46 2.72 9.98
CA PRO A 149 20.47 3.74 10.05
C PRO A 149 21.87 3.12 10.15
N LEU A 150 22.84 3.75 9.52
CA LEU A 150 24.24 3.37 9.72
C LEU A 150 24.68 3.75 11.13
N ALA A 151 25.66 3.04 11.70
CA ALA A 151 26.17 3.32 13.05
C ALA A 151 26.58 4.80 13.25
N ARG A 152 27.19 5.42 12.22
CA ARG A 152 27.53 6.86 12.22
C ARG A 152 26.30 7.78 12.21
N GLU A 153 25.18 7.32 11.66
CA GLU A 153 23.90 8.05 11.65
C GLU A 153 23.24 7.97 13.03
N ILE A 154 23.26 6.79 13.65
CA ILE A 154 22.81 6.60 15.05
C ILE A 154 23.58 7.52 15.99
N ALA A 155 24.90 7.59 15.85
CA ALA A 155 25.77 8.41 16.72
C ALA A 155 25.58 9.94 16.51
N ARG A 156 25.03 10.36 15.37
CA ARG A 156 24.81 11.77 15.02
C ARG A 156 23.35 12.20 15.13
N THR A 157 22.43 11.26 15.46
CA THR A 157 21.00 11.57 15.50
C THR A 157 20.71 12.53 16.65
N GLY A 158 20.16 13.70 16.31
CA GLY A 158 19.40 14.54 17.22
C GLY A 158 18.07 13.88 17.58
N GLU A 159 17.10 14.68 17.96
CA GLU A 159 15.72 14.22 18.21
C GLU A 159 15.14 13.49 16.97
N PRO A 160 14.33 12.45 17.16
CA PRO A 160 13.61 11.81 16.06
C PRO A 160 12.63 12.80 15.43
N ASP A 161 12.37 12.62 14.12
CA ASP A 161 11.40 13.43 13.41
C ASP A 161 9.96 13.01 13.76
N PHE A 162 9.79 11.76 14.23
CA PHE A 162 8.51 11.23 14.69
C PHE A 162 8.71 10.07 15.68
N CYS A 163 7.81 9.94 16.66
CA CYS A 163 7.80 8.85 17.63
C CYS A 163 6.59 7.95 17.41
N VAL A 164 6.69 6.68 17.83
CA VAL A 164 5.56 5.74 17.90
C VAL A 164 5.56 5.10 19.28
N LEU A 165 4.42 5.15 19.96
CA LEU A 165 4.17 4.45 21.23
C LEU A 165 3.14 3.35 20.97
N ALA A 166 3.57 2.08 21.02
CA ALA A 166 2.73 0.91 20.73
C ALA A 166 2.51 0.08 21.99
N ALA A 167 1.28 0.09 22.48
CA ALA A 167 0.80 -0.60 23.67
C ALA A 167 -0.38 -1.52 23.32
N PRO A 168 -0.17 -2.65 22.63
CA PRO A 168 -1.24 -3.53 22.19
C PRO A 168 -2.08 -4.11 23.34
N GLY A 169 -1.52 -4.26 24.53
CA GLY A 169 -2.23 -4.72 25.71
C GLY A 169 -3.07 -3.65 26.41
N TYR A 170 -2.83 -2.36 26.13
CA TYR A 170 -3.65 -1.28 26.69
C TYR A 170 -4.97 -1.18 25.93
N GLN A 171 -6.08 -1.29 26.67
CA GLN A 171 -7.43 -1.13 26.12
C GLN A 171 -7.94 0.26 26.48
N CYS A 172 -8.25 1.06 25.46
CA CYS A 172 -8.85 2.37 25.66
C CYS A 172 -10.27 2.22 26.25
N ASP A 173 -10.66 3.17 27.10
CA ASP A 173 -12.05 3.26 27.55
C ASP A 173 -12.93 3.70 26.36
N PRO A 174 -13.90 2.88 25.90
CA PRO A 174 -14.82 3.26 24.83
C PRO A 174 -15.68 4.48 25.14
N ALA A 175 -15.76 4.91 26.41
CA ALA A 175 -16.45 6.14 26.81
C ALA A 175 -15.69 7.42 26.42
N ILE A 176 -14.40 7.33 26.05
CA ILE A 176 -13.64 8.47 25.53
C ILE A 176 -14.32 8.96 24.25
N LYS A 177 -14.67 10.25 24.24
CA LYS A 177 -15.40 10.85 23.11
C LYS A 177 -14.62 10.71 21.80
N GLY A 178 -15.28 10.15 20.80
CA GLY A 178 -14.73 9.96 19.45
C GLY A 178 -14.23 8.55 19.17
N LEU A 179 -13.98 7.72 20.19
CA LEU A 179 -13.59 6.32 19.99
C LEU A 179 -14.78 5.45 19.55
N ASN A 180 -14.48 4.42 18.78
CA ASN A 180 -15.46 3.43 18.31
C ASN A 180 -15.32 2.09 19.07
N SER A 181 -14.16 1.81 19.64
CA SER A 181 -13.85 0.56 20.32
C SER A 181 -12.77 0.78 21.38
N SER A 182 -12.29 -0.29 22.00
CA SER A 182 -11.15 -0.27 22.94
C SER A 182 -9.78 -0.16 22.22
N ALA A 183 -9.74 -0.18 20.90
CA ALA A 183 -8.52 0.10 20.14
C ALA A 183 -8.50 1.54 19.65
N ALA A 184 -7.30 2.09 19.53
CA ALA A 184 -7.08 3.40 18.94
C ALA A 184 -5.72 3.47 18.25
N VAL A 185 -5.72 3.98 17.02
CA VAL A 185 -4.52 4.35 16.28
C VAL A 185 -4.62 5.85 16.03
N VAL A 186 -3.83 6.64 16.74
CA VAL A 186 -3.95 8.10 16.76
C VAL A 186 -2.67 8.75 16.25
N ILE A 187 -2.78 9.60 15.24
CA ILE A 187 -1.67 10.39 14.71
C ILE A 187 -1.81 11.83 15.19
N ASN A 188 -0.81 12.33 15.89
CA ASN A 188 -0.69 13.74 16.25
C ASN A 188 0.50 14.35 15.49
N PHE A 189 0.20 15.14 14.46
CA PHE A 189 1.24 15.79 13.64
C PHE A 189 1.93 16.95 14.38
N GLN A 190 1.24 17.63 15.29
CA GLN A 190 1.81 18.73 16.06
C GLN A 190 2.86 18.23 17.06
N GLU A 191 2.56 17.16 17.81
CA GLU A 191 3.49 16.54 18.74
C GLU A 191 4.43 15.52 18.07
N ARG A 192 4.26 15.25 16.79
CA ARG A 192 5.07 14.29 16.05
C ARG A 192 5.05 12.89 16.66
N VAL A 193 3.88 12.38 17.04
CA VAL A 193 3.71 11.08 17.67
C VAL A 193 2.54 10.29 17.08
N ILE A 194 2.73 8.97 17.04
CA ILE A 194 1.70 7.98 16.75
C ILE A 194 1.46 7.16 18.01
N LEU A 195 0.20 7.02 18.41
CA LEU A 195 -0.23 6.13 19.49
C LEU A 195 -0.93 4.92 18.87
N VAL A 196 -0.56 3.71 19.31
CA VAL A 196 -1.20 2.45 18.88
C VAL A 196 -1.59 1.67 20.14
N ALA A 197 -2.89 1.51 20.37
CA ALA A 197 -3.46 0.85 21.53
C ALA A 197 -4.46 -0.23 21.13
N GLY A 198 -4.59 -1.30 21.93
CA GLY A 198 -5.63 -2.31 21.82
C GLY A 198 -5.56 -3.21 20.58
N THR A 199 -4.45 -3.21 19.83
CA THR A 199 -4.25 -4.08 18.67
C THR A 199 -2.83 -4.62 18.61
N GLY A 200 -2.73 -5.96 18.46
CA GLY A 200 -1.44 -6.64 18.26
C GLY A 200 -1.01 -6.74 16.80
N TYR A 201 -1.85 -6.31 15.85
CA TYR A 201 -1.55 -6.36 14.43
C TYR A 201 -0.49 -5.31 14.06
N SER A 202 0.71 -5.75 13.73
CA SER A 202 1.85 -4.86 13.51
C SER A 202 1.70 -3.98 12.26
N GLY A 203 0.84 -4.39 11.33
CA GLY A 203 0.49 -3.58 10.15
C GLY A 203 -0.12 -2.20 10.49
N GLU A 204 -0.66 -1.99 11.70
CA GLU A 204 -1.12 -0.65 12.13
C GLU A 204 0.05 0.29 12.34
N ILE A 205 1.16 -0.17 12.93
CA ILE A 205 2.38 0.64 13.10
C ILE A 205 2.94 1.02 11.74
N LYS A 206 3.13 0.03 10.85
CA LYS A 206 3.62 0.25 9.49
C LYS A 206 2.79 1.29 8.74
N LYS A 207 1.47 1.08 8.68
CA LYS A 207 0.57 1.92 7.88
C LYS A 207 0.34 3.31 8.48
N SER A 208 0.50 3.46 9.78
CA SER A 208 0.48 4.78 10.42
C SER A 208 1.73 5.59 10.07
N ILE A 209 2.90 4.96 10.05
CA ILE A 209 4.14 5.59 9.57
C ILE A 209 3.98 6.01 8.10
N PHE A 210 3.42 5.14 7.25
CA PHE A 210 3.16 5.49 5.85
C PHE A 210 2.20 6.69 5.74
N SER A 211 1.17 6.76 6.58
CA SER A 211 0.27 7.93 6.59
C SER A 211 0.97 9.21 7.02
N VAL A 212 1.91 9.12 7.97
CA VAL A 212 2.75 10.26 8.35
C VAL A 212 3.61 10.70 7.17
N MET A 213 4.24 9.77 6.45
CA MET A 213 5.03 10.09 5.25
C MET A 213 4.15 10.69 4.14
N ASN A 214 2.91 10.20 3.97
CA ASN A 214 1.94 10.73 3.00
C ASN A 214 1.48 12.17 3.32
N TYR A 215 1.66 12.63 4.55
CA TYR A 215 1.45 14.02 4.93
C TYR A 215 2.74 14.84 4.82
N LEU A 216 3.84 14.36 5.43
CA LEU A 216 5.07 15.15 5.56
C LEU A 216 5.77 15.37 4.21
N LEU A 217 5.86 14.34 3.38
CA LEU A 217 6.58 14.42 2.10
C LEU A 217 5.99 15.48 1.15
N PRO A 218 4.66 15.56 0.92
CA PRO A 218 4.10 16.63 0.10
C PRO A 218 4.20 18.00 0.77
N VAL A 219 3.97 18.10 2.08
CA VAL A 219 3.85 19.39 2.77
C VAL A 219 5.21 20.03 3.03
N GLU A 220 6.24 19.25 3.34
CA GLU A 220 7.54 19.74 3.75
C GLU A 220 8.60 19.66 2.63
N ASP A 221 8.51 18.70 1.72
CA ASP A 221 9.59 18.34 0.80
C ASP A 221 9.20 18.40 -0.69
N ASP A 222 7.94 18.65 -1.04
CA ASP A 222 7.41 18.56 -2.41
C ASP A 222 7.69 17.20 -3.08
N VAL A 223 7.62 16.12 -2.32
CA VAL A 223 7.82 14.74 -2.77
C VAL A 223 6.48 14.03 -2.85
N LEU A 224 6.20 13.35 -3.97
CA LEU A 224 4.99 12.54 -4.16
C LEU A 224 5.14 11.17 -3.46
N PRO A 225 4.43 10.91 -2.37
CA PRO A 225 4.36 9.57 -1.79
C PRO A 225 3.37 8.71 -2.58
N MET A 226 3.66 7.41 -2.68
CA MET A 226 2.92 6.49 -3.53
C MET A 226 2.74 5.14 -2.85
N HIS A 227 1.51 4.62 -2.88
CA HIS A 227 1.21 3.24 -2.55
C HIS A 227 1.39 2.37 -3.80
N CYS A 228 2.63 2.03 -4.07
CA CYS A 228 3.04 1.28 -5.26
C CYS A 228 4.25 0.40 -4.97
N SER A 229 4.47 -0.63 -5.76
CA SER A 229 5.75 -1.31 -5.83
C SER A 229 6.63 -0.67 -6.92
N ALA A 230 7.95 -0.86 -6.81
CA ALA A 230 8.91 -0.34 -7.78
C ALA A 230 10.00 -1.37 -8.10
N SER A 231 10.38 -1.43 -9.37
CA SER A 231 11.49 -2.25 -9.85
C SER A 231 12.35 -1.49 -10.85
N MET A 232 13.58 -1.95 -11.04
CA MET A 232 14.56 -1.31 -11.91
C MET A 232 15.20 -2.34 -12.84
N ASP A 233 15.45 -1.97 -14.07
CA ASP A 233 16.24 -2.79 -14.99
C ASP A 233 17.69 -2.88 -14.50
N PRO A 234 18.32 -4.07 -14.43
CA PRO A 234 19.66 -4.22 -13.89
C PRO A 234 20.78 -3.63 -14.79
N VAL A 235 20.48 -3.38 -16.07
CA VAL A 235 21.46 -2.91 -17.07
C VAL A 235 21.26 -1.43 -17.40
N THR A 236 20.01 -1.05 -17.76
CA THR A 236 19.69 0.35 -18.15
C THR A 236 19.42 1.24 -16.95
N HIS A 237 19.07 0.64 -15.79
CA HIS A 237 18.62 1.31 -14.58
C HIS A 237 17.30 2.08 -14.76
N GLU A 238 16.53 1.76 -15.80
CA GLU A 238 15.20 2.31 -15.99
C GLU A 238 14.25 1.77 -14.91
N THR A 239 13.63 2.71 -14.22
CA THR A 239 12.72 2.43 -13.11
C THR A 239 11.28 2.37 -13.59
N ALA A 240 10.52 1.43 -13.05
CA ALA A 240 9.09 1.33 -13.24
C ALA A 240 8.37 1.26 -11.89
N VAL A 241 7.18 1.87 -11.82
CA VAL A 241 6.30 1.81 -10.65
C VAL A 241 4.97 1.16 -11.00
N PHE A 242 4.44 0.37 -10.04
CA PHE A 242 3.25 -0.44 -10.20
C PHE A 242 2.25 -0.06 -9.10
N PHE A 243 1.22 0.67 -9.45
CA PHE A 243 0.09 0.94 -8.58
C PHE A 243 -0.93 -0.18 -8.67
N GLY A 244 -1.66 -0.41 -7.61
CA GLY A 244 -2.75 -1.39 -7.62
C GLY A 244 -3.20 -1.73 -6.20
N LEU A 245 -4.45 -2.13 -6.07
CA LEU A 245 -5.02 -2.61 -4.82
C LEU A 245 -4.64 -4.08 -4.57
N SER A 246 -4.99 -4.61 -3.41
CA SER A 246 -4.79 -6.01 -3.10
C SER A 246 -5.45 -6.93 -4.15
N GLY A 247 -4.74 -7.96 -4.60
CA GLY A 247 -5.25 -8.92 -5.59
C GLY A 247 -5.10 -8.51 -7.06
N THR A 248 -4.59 -7.30 -7.37
CA THR A 248 -4.35 -6.87 -8.76
C THR A 248 -3.03 -7.38 -9.35
N GLY A 249 -2.20 -8.06 -8.56
CA GLY A 249 -0.92 -8.61 -9.02
C GLY A 249 0.29 -7.69 -8.84
N LYS A 250 0.18 -6.61 -8.04
CA LYS A 250 1.26 -5.63 -7.79
C LYS A 250 2.58 -6.31 -7.44
N THR A 251 2.62 -7.12 -6.38
CA THR A 251 3.82 -7.83 -5.92
C THR A 251 4.31 -8.85 -6.95
N THR A 252 3.41 -9.64 -7.52
CA THR A 252 3.75 -10.70 -8.52
C THR A 252 4.38 -10.13 -9.79
N LEU A 253 3.95 -8.95 -10.24
CA LEU A 253 4.46 -8.32 -11.47
C LEU A 253 5.74 -7.52 -11.23
N SER A 254 5.88 -6.90 -10.05
CA SER A 254 7.08 -6.14 -9.70
C SER A 254 8.25 -7.03 -9.26
N ALA A 255 7.97 -8.20 -8.67
CA ALA A 255 8.97 -9.18 -8.21
C ALA A 255 9.53 -10.06 -9.36
N ASN A 256 9.51 -9.57 -10.60
CA ASN A 256 10.10 -10.27 -11.73
C ASN A 256 11.60 -10.52 -11.48
N PRO A 257 12.09 -11.79 -11.52
CA PRO A 257 13.49 -12.13 -11.23
C PRO A 257 14.51 -11.50 -12.20
N THR A 258 14.06 -11.02 -13.38
CA THR A 258 14.93 -10.31 -14.35
C THR A 258 15.12 -8.83 -14.02
N ARG A 259 14.43 -8.28 -13.02
CA ARG A 259 14.54 -6.89 -12.59
C ARG A 259 14.97 -6.82 -11.12
N LEU A 260 15.53 -5.69 -10.73
CA LEU A 260 15.89 -5.42 -9.34
C LEU A 260 14.67 -4.85 -8.61
N LEU A 261 14.27 -5.47 -7.51
CA LEU A 261 13.18 -4.97 -6.66
C LEU A 261 13.69 -3.79 -5.82
N ILE A 262 13.10 -2.61 -5.98
CA ILE A 262 13.36 -1.44 -5.12
C ILE A 262 12.55 -1.55 -3.84
N GLY A 263 11.26 -1.88 -3.95
CA GLY A 263 10.34 -2.14 -2.85
C GLY A 263 9.00 -2.64 -3.36
N ASP A 264 8.20 -3.22 -2.46
CA ASP A 264 6.96 -3.91 -2.84
C ASP A 264 5.67 -3.11 -2.56
N ASP A 265 5.73 -1.99 -1.77
CA ASP A 265 4.49 -1.37 -1.29
C ASP A 265 4.49 0.17 -1.16
N GLU A 266 5.56 0.80 -0.66
CA GLU A 266 5.56 2.22 -0.25
C GLU A 266 6.77 2.97 -0.80
N HIS A 267 6.55 3.98 -1.63
CA HIS A 267 7.62 4.74 -2.27
C HIS A 267 7.37 6.25 -2.24
N GLY A 268 8.45 7.03 -2.35
CA GLY A 268 8.42 8.46 -2.65
C GLY A 268 9.01 8.75 -4.03
N TRP A 269 8.50 9.75 -4.73
CA TRP A 269 9.03 10.25 -5.99
C TRP A 269 9.49 11.69 -5.81
N SER A 270 10.79 11.86 -5.66
CA SER A 270 11.49 13.16 -5.57
C SER A 270 12.06 13.57 -6.94
N ASP A 271 12.67 14.74 -7.00
CA ASP A 271 13.40 15.21 -8.18
C ASP A 271 14.60 14.31 -8.55
N MET A 272 15.11 13.54 -7.59
CA MET A 272 16.21 12.59 -7.80
C MET A 272 15.73 11.21 -8.30
N GLY A 273 14.44 10.97 -8.34
CA GLY A 273 13.82 9.70 -8.73
C GLY A 273 13.01 9.04 -7.62
N ILE A 274 12.86 7.72 -7.72
CA ILE A 274 12.08 6.92 -6.76
C ILE A 274 12.94 6.49 -5.59
N PHE A 275 12.35 6.49 -4.39
CA PHE A 275 12.96 5.85 -3.23
C PHE A 275 11.92 5.02 -2.45
N ASN A 276 12.38 3.89 -1.90
CA ASN A 276 11.58 3.08 -1.00
C ASN A 276 11.46 3.78 0.36
N ILE A 277 10.25 3.85 0.89
CA ILE A 277 9.99 4.37 2.25
C ILE A 277 10.38 3.33 3.29
N GLU A 278 10.35 2.05 2.93
CA GLU A 278 10.55 0.92 3.83
C GLU A 278 11.94 0.28 3.67
N GLY A 279 12.32 -0.56 4.64
CA GLY A 279 13.52 -1.41 4.60
C GLY A 279 13.21 -2.91 4.48
N GLY A 280 11.95 -3.28 4.37
CA GLY A 280 11.49 -4.66 4.31
C GLY A 280 10.23 -4.82 3.46
N CYS A 281 9.71 -6.04 3.45
CA CYS A 281 8.48 -6.43 2.76
C CYS A 281 7.47 -7.01 3.76
N TYR A 282 6.18 -6.80 3.49
CA TYR A 282 5.08 -7.32 4.31
C TYR A 282 4.03 -8.01 3.44
N ALA A 283 4.33 -9.26 3.12
CA ALA A 283 3.56 -10.05 2.16
C ALA A 283 2.35 -10.76 2.80
N LYS A 284 1.28 -10.98 2.02
CA LYS A 284 0.19 -11.89 2.36
C LYS A 284 0.70 -13.34 2.18
N CYS A 285 0.34 -14.23 3.13
CA CYS A 285 0.81 -15.61 3.11
C CYS A 285 -0.28 -16.63 2.75
N GLU A 286 -1.55 -16.24 2.60
CA GLU A 286 -2.62 -17.15 2.19
C GLU A 286 -2.29 -17.77 0.82
N GLY A 287 -2.18 -19.09 0.76
CA GLY A 287 -1.82 -19.83 -0.45
C GLY A 287 -0.37 -19.71 -0.91
N LEU A 288 0.53 -19.17 -0.08
CA LEU A 288 1.94 -19.01 -0.42
C LEU A 288 2.64 -20.35 -0.62
N ASP A 289 3.23 -20.57 -1.79
CA ASP A 289 3.97 -21.78 -2.10
C ASP A 289 5.27 -21.50 -2.89
N ALA A 290 6.15 -22.51 -2.91
CA ALA A 290 7.46 -22.42 -3.55
C ALA A 290 7.44 -22.44 -5.09
N VAL A 291 6.30 -22.74 -5.71
CA VAL A 291 6.18 -22.85 -7.18
C VAL A 291 5.72 -21.53 -7.78
N HIS A 292 4.72 -20.89 -7.14
CA HIS A 292 4.09 -19.67 -7.66
C HIS A 292 4.81 -18.40 -7.20
N GLU A 293 5.32 -18.37 -5.95
CA GLU A 293 5.99 -17.21 -5.35
C GLU A 293 7.28 -17.64 -4.61
N PRO A 294 8.25 -18.24 -5.31
CA PRO A 294 9.46 -18.80 -4.70
C PRO A 294 10.31 -17.76 -3.94
N GLU A 295 10.36 -16.54 -4.40
CA GLU A 295 11.13 -15.47 -3.76
C GLU A 295 10.57 -15.13 -2.37
N ILE A 296 9.26 -14.98 -2.25
CA ILE A 296 8.57 -14.69 -0.98
C ILE A 296 8.64 -15.90 -0.06
N PHE A 297 8.37 -17.10 -0.61
CA PHE A 297 8.42 -18.36 0.15
C PHE A 297 9.79 -18.57 0.81
N ASN A 298 10.88 -18.36 0.07
CA ASN A 298 12.24 -18.50 0.57
C ASN A 298 12.70 -17.33 1.46
N ALA A 299 12.05 -16.17 1.37
CA ALA A 299 12.34 -15.03 2.24
C ALA A 299 11.84 -15.25 3.68
N VAL A 300 10.84 -16.13 3.88
CA VAL A 300 10.31 -16.47 5.21
C VAL A 300 11.26 -17.45 5.90
N ARG A 301 12.26 -16.91 6.58
CA ARG A 301 13.31 -17.65 7.30
C ARG A 301 13.70 -16.90 8.57
N PHE A 302 14.77 -17.31 9.27
CA PHE A 302 15.23 -16.62 10.48
C PHE A 302 15.37 -15.11 10.26
N GLY A 303 14.82 -14.34 11.19
CA GLY A 303 14.68 -12.89 11.10
C GLY A 303 13.33 -12.43 10.56
N ALA A 304 12.60 -13.28 9.82
CA ALA A 304 11.22 -12.99 9.44
C ALA A 304 10.25 -13.24 10.60
N ILE A 305 9.11 -12.55 10.57
CA ILE A 305 7.99 -12.74 11.49
C ILE A 305 6.73 -13.06 10.69
N CYS A 306 6.01 -14.11 11.08
CA CYS A 306 4.72 -14.47 10.52
C CYS A 306 3.61 -14.13 11.50
N GLU A 307 2.58 -13.44 11.04
CA GLU A 307 1.39 -13.12 11.83
C GLU A 307 0.24 -14.02 11.44
N ASN A 308 -0.34 -14.69 12.45
CA ASN A 308 -1.53 -15.54 12.35
C ASN A 308 -1.41 -16.75 11.39
N VAL A 309 -0.19 -17.18 11.09
CA VAL A 309 0.08 -18.39 10.32
C VAL A 309 0.00 -19.61 11.24
N VAL A 310 -0.77 -20.61 10.86
CA VAL A 310 -0.89 -21.85 11.63
C VAL A 310 0.34 -22.73 11.44
N LEU A 311 0.84 -23.30 12.53
CA LEU A 311 1.94 -24.28 12.50
C LEU A 311 1.39 -25.70 12.69
N ASP A 312 1.85 -26.63 11.86
CA ASP A 312 1.57 -28.06 12.06
C ASP A 312 2.32 -28.64 13.29
N GLU A 313 2.17 -29.93 13.55
CA GLU A 313 2.81 -30.63 14.68
C GLU A 313 4.35 -30.62 14.61
N ASN A 314 4.92 -30.48 13.39
CA ASN A 314 6.34 -30.36 13.13
C ASN A 314 6.82 -28.90 13.08
N ARG A 315 5.97 -27.96 13.48
CA ARG A 315 6.20 -26.51 13.40
C ARG A 315 6.41 -26.00 11.97
N LYS A 316 5.95 -26.71 10.95
CA LYS A 316 5.97 -26.23 9.57
C LYS A 316 4.81 -25.23 9.37
N PRO A 317 5.06 -24.05 8.80
CA PRO A 317 3.99 -23.11 8.44
C PRO A 317 3.01 -23.74 7.44
N ASN A 318 1.73 -23.66 7.75
CA ASN A 318 0.64 -24.05 6.85
C ASN A 318 -0.03 -22.78 6.32
N TYR A 319 0.33 -22.38 5.12
CA TYR A 319 -0.16 -21.15 4.49
C TYR A 319 -1.56 -21.30 3.88
N ASP A 320 -2.07 -22.51 3.78
CA ASP A 320 -3.45 -22.79 3.33
C ASP A 320 -4.45 -22.79 4.49
N ASP A 321 -3.96 -22.83 5.74
CA ASP A 321 -4.80 -22.83 6.92
C ASP A 321 -5.20 -21.40 7.30
N ILE A 322 -6.44 -21.08 7.04
CA ILE A 322 -7.07 -19.77 7.31
C ILE A 322 -7.97 -19.79 8.55
N SER A 323 -7.84 -20.81 9.41
CA SER A 323 -8.69 -20.97 10.59
C SER A 323 -8.62 -19.79 11.57
N ILE A 324 -7.48 -19.09 11.62
CA ILE A 324 -7.33 -17.86 12.41
C ILE A 324 -7.84 -16.66 11.60
N THR A 325 -7.40 -16.52 10.34
CA THR A 325 -7.77 -15.40 9.48
C THR A 325 -7.32 -15.64 8.04
N HIS A 326 -8.03 -15.03 7.07
CA HIS A 326 -7.57 -14.87 5.69
C HIS A 326 -6.42 -13.84 5.54
N ASN A 327 -6.11 -13.07 6.59
CA ASN A 327 -5.09 -12.03 6.55
C ASN A 327 -3.78 -12.47 7.21
N THR A 328 -3.35 -13.70 6.91
CA THR A 328 -2.01 -14.17 7.31
C THR A 328 -0.92 -13.37 6.62
N ARG A 329 0.13 -12.98 7.36
CA ARG A 329 1.19 -12.11 6.86
C ARG A 329 2.58 -12.60 7.23
N ALA A 330 3.58 -12.25 6.40
CA ALA A 330 4.99 -12.37 6.74
C ALA A 330 5.70 -11.04 6.51
N ALA A 331 6.42 -10.57 7.52
CA ALA A 331 7.35 -9.45 7.43
C ALA A 331 8.78 -9.98 7.41
N TYR A 332 9.58 -9.48 6.48
CA TYR A 332 10.98 -9.87 6.33
C TYR A 332 11.79 -8.71 5.75
N PRO A 333 13.11 -8.64 6.04
CA PRO A 333 13.95 -7.60 5.47
C PRO A 333 14.07 -7.79 3.95
N VAL A 334 14.15 -6.67 3.21
CA VAL A 334 14.21 -6.71 1.74
C VAL A 334 15.39 -7.54 1.22
N GLU A 335 16.47 -7.64 1.99
CA GLU A 335 17.67 -8.43 1.66
C GLU A 335 17.42 -9.95 1.64
N HIS A 336 16.25 -10.40 2.11
CA HIS A 336 15.86 -11.80 1.93
C HIS A 336 15.43 -12.12 0.50
N ILE A 337 15.09 -11.13 -0.30
CA ILE A 337 14.77 -11.26 -1.72
C ILE A 337 16.06 -11.22 -2.55
N PRO A 338 16.37 -12.26 -3.35
CA PRO A 338 17.66 -12.38 -4.03
C PRO A 338 18.00 -11.25 -4.99
N ASN A 339 16.99 -10.69 -5.68
CA ASN A 339 17.11 -9.58 -6.63
C ASN A 339 16.72 -8.22 -6.02
N ALA A 340 16.76 -8.07 -4.70
CA ALA A 340 16.48 -6.79 -4.06
C ALA A 340 17.58 -5.76 -4.31
N TRP A 341 17.19 -4.55 -4.65
CA TRP A 341 18.07 -3.39 -4.73
C TRP A 341 18.14 -2.71 -3.37
N THR A 342 19.05 -3.17 -2.53
CA THR A 342 19.15 -2.77 -1.11
C THR A 342 19.48 -1.29 -0.88
N LYS A 343 19.89 -0.55 -1.92
CA LYS A 343 20.02 0.92 -1.84
C LYS A 343 18.67 1.61 -1.72
N GLY A 344 17.56 0.95 -2.13
CA GLY A 344 16.23 1.49 -2.08
C GLY A 344 15.97 2.73 -2.95
N MET A 345 16.86 3.05 -3.88
CA MET A 345 16.79 4.23 -4.76
C MET A 345 16.71 3.79 -6.22
N GLY A 346 15.83 4.41 -7.00
CA GLY A 346 15.72 4.28 -8.44
C GLY A 346 15.84 5.62 -9.15
N THR A 347 15.86 5.59 -10.47
CA THR A 347 15.80 6.80 -11.31
C THR A 347 14.38 7.35 -11.39
N THR A 348 14.16 8.49 -12.04
CA THR A 348 12.84 8.93 -12.46
C THR A 348 12.17 7.79 -13.26
N PRO A 349 10.92 7.40 -12.95
CA PRO A 349 10.26 6.30 -13.65
C PRO A 349 10.14 6.56 -15.14
N SER A 350 10.56 5.61 -15.96
CA SER A 350 10.28 5.59 -17.40
C SER A 350 8.87 5.06 -17.69
N VAL A 351 8.31 4.27 -16.75
CA VAL A 351 7.00 3.64 -16.89
C VAL A 351 6.24 3.67 -15.56
N VAL A 352 4.96 4.06 -15.65
CA VAL A 352 3.96 3.93 -14.58
C VAL A 352 2.89 2.96 -15.04
N LEU A 353 2.60 1.95 -14.22
CA LEU A 353 1.57 0.95 -14.48
C LEU A 353 0.47 1.05 -13.43
N PHE A 354 -0.76 1.34 -13.84
CA PHE A 354 -1.94 1.23 -13.00
C PHE A 354 -2.57 -0.15 -13.20
N LEU A 355 -2.46 -1.01 -12.17
CA LEU A 355 -3.01 -2.36 -12.21
C LEU A 355 -4.45 -2.34 -11.71
N THR A 356 -5.34 -2.85 -12.51
CA THR A 356 -6.75 -3.07 -12.15
C THR A 356 -7.13 -4.53 -12.33
N CYS A 357 -8.18 -4.96 -11.65
CA CYS A 357 -8.82 -6.25 -11.89
C CYS A 357 -10.28 -5.97 -12.28
N ASP A 358 -10.56 -5.97 -13.58
CA ASP A 358 -11.90 -5.79 -14.08
C ASP A 358 -12.67 -7.12 -14.07
N ALA A 359 -13.73 -7.19 -13.28
CA ALA A 359 -14.63 -8.34 -13.25
C ALA A 359 -15.82 -8.24 -14.21
N PHE A 360 -15.95 -7.13 -14.94
CA PHE A 360 -16.97 -6.94 -15.97
C PHE A 360 -16.49 -7.44 -17.33
N GLY A 361 -15.19 -7.60 -17.52
CA GLY A 361 -14.58 -8.12 -18.73
C GLY A 361 -14.57 -7.15 -19.91
N VAL A 362 -14.59 -5.86 -19.65
CA VAL A 362 -14.74 -4.80 -20.65
C VAL A 362 -13.49 -3.94 -20.82
N LEU A 363 -12.66 -3.82 -19.76
CA LEU A 363 -11.41 -3.07 -19.86
C LEU A 363 -10.38 -3.83 -20.71
N PRO A 364 -9.61 -3.12 -21.56
CA PRO A 364 -8.53 -3.73 -22.33
C PRO A 364 -7.47 -4.36 -21.43
N PRO A 365 -6.80 -5.45 -21.85
CA PRO A 365 -5.68 -6.03 -21.12
C PRO A 365 -4.55 -5.04 -20.82
N ILE A 366 -4.31 -4.10 -21.73
CA ILE A 366 -3.45 -2.94 -21.55
C ILE A 366 -3.93 -1.77 -22.39
N SER A 367 -3.79 -0.55 -21.87
CA SER A 367 -4.04 0.68 -22.62
C SER A 367 -3.07 1.78 -22.21
N ARG A 368 -2.70 2.65 -23.16
CA ARG A 368 -1.87 3.82 -22.92
C ARG A 368 -2.75 4.99 -22.47
N LEU A 369 -2.26 5.74 -21.49
CA LEU A 369 -2.95 6.89 -20.92
C LEU A 369 -2.24 8.20 -21.27
N THR A 370 -3.03 9.25 -21.54
CA THR A 370 -2.55 10.63 -21.53
C THR A 370 -2.27 11.09 -20.10
N ALA A 371 -1.62 12.23 -19.89
CA ALA A 371 -1.36 12.75 -18.55
C ALA A 371 -2.67 13.01 -17.77
N ASP A 372 -3.69 13.60 -18.42
CA ASP A 372 -4.98 13.85 -17.78
C ASP A 372 -5.74 12.54 -17.47
N ALA A 373 -5.69 11.55 -18.36
CA ALA A 373 -6.26 10.22 -18.13
C ALA A 373 -5.50 9.50 -16.98
N ALA A 374 -4.19 9.66 -16.90
CA ALA A 374 -3.41 9.13 -15.79
C ALA A 374 -3.85 9.74 -14.44
N MET A 375 -4.03 11.05 -14.37
CA MET A 375 -4.58 11.72 -13.17
C MET A 375 -5.98 11.20 -12.84
N TYR A 376 -6.86 11.05 -13.84
CA TYR A 376 -8.22 10.51 -13.65
C TYR A 376 -8.19 9.11 -13.02
N HIS A 377 -7.43 8.17 -13.63
CA HIS A 377 -7.33 6.79 -13.14
C HIS A 377 -6.61 6.72 -11.79
N PHE A 378 -5.68 7.61 -11.51
CA PHE A 378 -5.00 7.72 -10.23
C PHE A 378 -5.96 8.13 -9.11
N VAL A 379 -6.77 9.18 -9.29
CA VAL A 379 -7.72 9.59 -8.25
C VAL A 379 -8.88 8.61 -8.09
N THR A 380 -9.30 7.92 -9.15
CA THR A 380 -10.41 6.97 -9.06
C THR A 380 -9.98 5.62 -8.46
N GLY A 381 -8.77 5.14 -8.81
CA GLY A 381 -8.19 3.91 -8.25
C GLY A 381 -9.12 2.69 -8.37
N PHE A 382 -9.63 2.42 -9.59
CA PHE A 382 -10.62 1.36 -9.80
C PHE A 382 -10.03 -0.04 -9.73
N THR A 383 -10.77 -0.95 -9.10
CA THR A 383 -10.63 -2.41 -9.24
C THR A 383 -11.96 -3.10 -8.87
N ALA A 384 -12.11 -4.38 -9.19
CA ALA A 384 -13.17 -5.21 -8.63
C ALA A 384 -12.60 -6.11 -7.51
N LYS A 385 -13.24 -6.11 -6.34
CA LYS A 385 -13.03 -7.15 -5.33
C LYS A 385 -13.66 -8.43 -5.83
N ILE A 386 -12.93 -9.52 -5.75
CA ILE A 386 -13.34 -10.82 -6.26
C ILE A 386 -13.67 -11.75 -5.09
N PRO A 387 -14.66 -12.66 -5.23
CA PRO A 387 -14.93 -13.68 -4.22
C PRO A 387 -13.67 -14.43 -3.81
N GLY A 388 -13.48 -14.61 -2.48
CA GLY A 388 -12.30 -15.27 -1.92
C GLY A 388 -11.07 -14.38 -1.73
N THR A 389 -11.07 -13.13 -2.18
CA THR A 389 -9.94 -12.19 -1.94
C THR A 389 -10.08 -11.40 -0.64
N GLU A 390 -11.30 -11.18 -0.17
CA GLU A 390 -11.60 -10.54 1.11
C GLU A 390 -12.81 -11.21 1.79
N VAL A 391 -12.84 -11.16 3.12
CA VAL A 391 -13.95 -11.73 3.91
C VAL A 391 -15.27 -11.02 3.57
N GLY A 392 -16.32 -11.81 3.28
CA GLY A 392 -17.66 -11.29 3.00
C GLY A 392 -17.92 -10.92 1.54
N VAL A 393 -16.93 -11.01 0.66
CA VAL A 393 -17.11 -10.83 -0.78
C VAL A 393 -17.56 -12.14 -1.41
N THR A 394 -18.84 -12.25 -1.73
CA THR A 394 -19.47 -13.42 -2.37
C THR A 394 -19.67 -13.24 -3.88
N GLU A 395 -19.70 -11.98 -4.35
CA GLU A 395 -19.79 -11.60 -5.76
C GLU A 395 -18.82 -10.46 -6.06
N PRO A 396 -18.36 -10.33 -7.32
CA PRO A 396 -17.48 -9.23 -7.70
C PRO A 396 -18.10 -7.87 -7.39
N THR A 397 -17.38 -7.03 -6.67
CA THR A 397 -17.87 -5.71 -6.27
C THR A 397 -16.91 -4.64 -6.78
N PRO A 398 -17.38 -3.68 -7.61
CA PRO A 398 -16.56 -2.55 -8.03
C PRO A 398 -16.12 -1.74 -6.82
N THR A 399 -14.87 -1.37 -6.81
CA THR A 399 -14.25 -0.61 -5.71
C THR A 399 -13.42 0.52 -6.29
N PHE A 400 -13.60 1.70 -5.72
CA PHE A 400 -12.83 2.90 -6.04
C PHE A 400 -12.08 3.35 -4.80
N SER A 401 -10.76 3.29 -4.85
CA SER A 401 -9.88 3.71 -3.76
C SER A 401 -8.89 4.75 -4.28
N SER A 402 -9.11 6.00 -3.92
CA SER A 402 -8.30 7.13 -4.35
C SER A 402 -6.81 6.81 -4.25
N LEU A 403 -6.05 7.12 -5.31
CA LEU A 403 -4.59 7.00 -5.33
C LEU A 403 -4.10 5.56 -5.10
N PHE A 404 -4.97 4.56 -5.29
CA PHE A 404 -4.74 3.16 -4.92
C PHE A 404 -4.36 2.96 -3.44
N GLY A 405 -4.63 3.97 -2.59
CA GLY A 405 -4.20 4.00 -1.20
C GLY A 405 -5.03 4.90 -0.29
N GLU A 406 -6.30 5.17 -0.64
CA GLU A 406 -7.21 6.08 0.09
C GLU A 406 -7.13 5.97 1.62
N PRO A 407 -7.07 4.77 2.24
CA PRO A 407 -6.99 4.66 3.70
C PRO A 407 -5.74 5.28 4.34
N PHE A 408 -4.72 5.65 3.56
CA PHE A 408 -3.43 6.13 4.06
C PHE A 408 -3.15 7.59 3.70
N MET A 409 -4.04 8.23 2.96
CA MET A 409 -3.82 9.56 2.39
C MET A 409 -4.49 10.64 3.26
N PRO A 410 -3.73 11.43 4.03
CA PRO A 410 -4.31 12.47 4.88
C PRO A 410 -4.77 13.71 4.12
N LEU A 411 -4.10 14.09 3.03
CA LEU A 411 -4.39 15.29 2.26
C LEU A 411 -5.50 15.05 1.22
N ASP A 412 -6.02 16.14 0.65
CA ASP A 412 -6.95 16.06 -0.47
C ASP A 412 -6.31 15.28 -1.65
N PRO A 413 -7.01 14.34 -2.27
CA PRO A 413 -6.52 13.57 -3.42
C PRO A 413 -5.99 14.43 -4.58
N MET A 414 -6.49 15.67 -4.73
CA MET A 414 -6.02 16.63 -5.70
C MET A 414 -4.54 16.97 -5.52
N VAL A 415 -4.06 17.08 -4.27
CA VAL A 415 -2.65 17.41 -4.00
C VAL A 415 -1.74 16.37 -4.67
N TYR A 416 -2.02 15.10 -4.43
CA TYR A 416 -1.22 14.00 -5.00
C TYR A 416 -1.40 13.86 -6.51
N ALA A 417 -2.62 14.04 -7.02
CA ALA A 417 -2.90 13.97 -8.46
C ALA A 417 -2.16 15.07 -9.23
N LYS A 418 -2.15 16.29 -8.70
CA LYS A 418 -1.39 17.41 -9.28
C LYS A 418 0.10 17.10 -9.29
N MET A 419 0.65 16.62 -8.17
CA MET A 419 2.05 16.23 -8.09
C MET A 419 2.42 15.13 -9.11
N LEU A 420 1.54 14.13 -9.32
CA LEU A 420 1.74 13.12 -10.37
C LEU A 420 1.71 13.77 -11.76
N GLY A 421 0.70 14.59 -12.04
CA GLY A 421 0.55 15.28 -13.33
C GLY A 421 1.78 16.11 -13.68
N GLU A 422 2.33 16.86 -12.73
CA GLU A 422 3.55 17.66 -12.90
C GLU A 422 4.77 16.79 -13.23
N ARG A 423 4.92 15.64 -12.58
CA ARG A 423 6.05 14.71 -12.80
C ARG A 423 6.00 13.97 -14.14
N ILE A 424 4.82 13.76 -14.71
CA ILE A 424 4.65 13.08 -16.01
C ILE A 424 4.43 14.06 -17.18
N ALA A 425 4.31 15.36 -16.93
CA ALA A 425 3.97 16.39 -17.92
C ALA A 425 4.99 16.50 -19.06
N ASP A 426 6.25 16.16 -18.82
CA ASP A 426 7.31 16.23 -19.85
C ASP A 426 7.26 15.09 -20.89
N GLY A 427 6.34 14.12 -20.72
CA GLY A 427 6.13 13.00 -21.62
C GLY A 427 7.23 11.93 -21.63
N ARG A 428 8.23 12.03 -20.76
CA ARG A 428 9.30 11.01 -20.63
C ARG A 428 8.83 9.75 -19.91
N THR A 429 7.83 9.90 -19.06
CA THR A 429 7.21 8.79 -18.32
C THR A 429 5.98 8.30 -19.07
N ARG A 430 6.01 7.08 -19.56
CA ARG A 430 4.86 6.41 -20.19
C ARG A 430 3.94 5.87 -19.12
N VAL A 431 2.64 6.03 -19.31
CA VAL A 431 1.63 5.56 -18.32
C VAL A 431 0.67 4.59 -19.00
N TYR A 432 0.46 3.44 -18.36
CA TYR A 432 -0.47 2.41 -18.86
C TYR A 432 -1.45 1.98 -17.77
N LEU A 433 -2.67 1.69 -18.19
CA LEU A 433 -3.65 0.94 -17.40
C LEU A 433 -3.56 -0.53 -17.81
N VAL A 434 -3.35 -1.44 -16.86
CA VAL A 434 -3.21 -2.88 -17.10
C VAL A 434 -4.33 -3.62 -16.36
N ASN A 435 -5.16 -4.33 -17.13
CA ASN A 435 -6.22 -5.17 -16.58
C ASN A 435 -5.71 -6.60 -16.34
N THR A 436 -5.76 -7.07 -15.10
CA THR A 436 -5.43 -8.44 -14.69
C THR A 436 -6.67 -9.28 -14.39
N GLY A 437 -7.85 -8.75 -14.72
CA GLY A 437 -9.16 -9.34 -14.47
C GLY A 437 -9.66 -10.23 -15.61
N TRP A 438 -10.91 -10.02 -16.03
CA TRP A 438 -11.65 -10.84 -16.99
C TRP A 438 -11.66 -10.24 -18.38
N ILE A 439 -11.86 -11.11 -19.37
CA ILE A 439 -12.11 -10.79 -20.78
C ILE A 439 -13.12 -11.77 -21.39
N GLY A 440 -13.75 -11.38 -22.50
CA GLY A 440 -14.73 -12.21 -23.25
C GLY A 440 -16.06 -12.38 -22.53
N GLY A 441 -16.27 -11.65 -21.45
CA GLY A 441 -17.43 -11.66 -20.58
C GLY A 441 -17.01 -11.32 -19.15
N GLY A 442 -17.98 -10.95 -18.30
CA GLY A 442 -17.75 -10.72 -16.87
C GLY A 442 -17.48 -12.01 -16.10
N TYR A 443 -17.26 -11.87 -14.80
CA TYR A 443 -17.10 -13.00 -13.88
C TYR A 443 -18.23 -14.03 -14.05
N GLY A 444 -17.85 -15.31 -14.11
CA GLY A 444 -18.80 -16.42 -14.33
C GLY A 444 -19.21 -16.66 -15.79
N VAL A 445 -18.86 -15.76 -16.72
CA VAL A 445 -19.13 -15.88 -18.17
C VAL A 445 -17.84 -15.88 -18.98
N GLY A 446 -17.01 -14.87 -18.80
CA GLY A 446 -15.68 -14.78 -19.39
C GLY A 446 -14.63 -15.59 -18.63
N HIS A 447 -13.39 -15.36 -18.96
CA HIS A 447 -12.27 -15.98 -18.26
C HIS A 447 -11.25 -14.92 -17.82
N ARG A 448 -10.49 -15.22 -16.78
CA ARG A 448 -9.42 -14.34 -16.31
C ARG A 448 -8.29 -14.31 -17.33
N ILE A 449 -7.72 -13.13 -17.54
CA ILE A 449 -6.53 -12.96 -18.40
C ILE A 449 -5.40 -13.83 -17.85
N GLU A 450 -4.79 -14.64 -18.70
CA GLU A 450 -3.69 -15.51 -18.31
C GLU A 450 -2.50 -14.68 -17.81
N LEU A 451 -1.90 -15.11 -16.70
CA LEU A 451 -0.75 -14.41 -16.12
C LEU A 451 0.42 -14.30 -17.12
N ALA A 452 0.58 -15.28 -18.02
CA ALA A 452 1.59 -15.26 -19.08
C ALA A 452 1.38 -14.08 -20.03
N TYR A 453 0.13 -13.80 -20.41
CA TYR A 453 -0.19 -12.66 -21.28
C TYR A 453 0.03 -11.33 -20.55
N THR A 454 -0.43 -11.23 -19.28
CA THR A 454 -0.16 -10.03 -18.47
C THR A 454 1.34 -9.76 -18.33
N ARG A 455 2.14 -10.80 -18.09
CA ARG A 455 3.61 -10.67 -18.01
C ARG A 455 4.22 -10.21 -19.34
N SER A 456 3.72 -10.71 -20.49
CA SER A 456 4.19 -10.26 -21.81
C SER A 456 3.84 -8.80 -22.06
N LEU A 457 2.60 -8.37 -21.77
CA LEU A 457 2.15 -6.98 -21.91
C LEU A 457 3.01 -6.04 -21.05
N VAL A 458 3.20 -6.39 -19.78
CA VAL A 458 4.05 -5.62 -18.86
C VAL A 458 5.49 -5.56 -19.36
N ALA A 459 6.07 -6.68 -19.81
CA ALA A 459 7.43 -6.70 -20.32
C ALA A 459 7.60 -5.76 -21.54
N ARG A 460 6.62 -5.79 -22.48
CA ARG A 460 6.64 -4.90 -23.68
C ARG A 460 6.40 -3.43 -23.32
N ALA A 461 5.61 -3.14 -22.29
CA ALA A 461 5.46 -1.79 -21.77
C ALA A 461 6.76 -1.28 -21.13
N LEU A 462 7.46 -2.15 -20.39
CA LEU A 462 8.70 -1.82 -19.69
C LEU A 462 9.86 -1.57 -20.66
N ASP A 463 10.03 -2.44 -21.68
CA ASP A 463 11.09 -2.29 -22.69
C ASP A 463 10.74 -1.30 -23.81
N GLY A 464 9.51 -0.78 -23.84
CA GLY A 464 9.03 0.21 -24.80
C GLY A 464 8.58 -0.34 -26.12
N THR A 465 8.76 -1.63 -26.39
CA THR A 465 8.38 -2.23 -27.70
C THR A 465 6.88 -2.30 -27.94
N ILE A 466 6.05 -2.07 -26.91
CA ILE A 466 4.60 -1.93 -27.10
C ILE A 466 4.25 -0.69 -27.95
N GLU A 467 5.09 0.35 -27.94
CA GLU A 467 4.91 1.56 -28.74
C GLU A 467 5.13 1.35 -30.25
N ASP A 468 5.72 0.22 -30.64
CA ASP A 468 5.84 -0.16 -32.07
C ASP A 468 4.51 -0.64 -32.66
N SER A 469 3.49 -0.89 -31.83
CA SER A 469 2.15 -1.26 -32.24
C SER A 469 1.37 -0.06 -32.79
N GLU A 470 0.44 -0.31 -33.71
CA GLU A 470 -0.64 0.64 -33.99
C GLU A 470 -1.61 0.66 -32.79
N PHE A 471 -2.14 1.86 -32.49
CA PHE A 471 -3.12 2.03 -31.43
C PHE A 471 -4.48 2.38 -31.99
N VAL A 472 -5.53 1.82 -31.40
CA VAL A 472 -6.93 2.20 -31.63
C VAL A 472 -7.48 2.87 -30.39
N HIS A 473 -8.22 3.97 -30.60
CA HIS A 473 -8.88 4.67 -29.51
C HIS A 473 -10.17 3.97 -29.11
N ASP A 474 -10.38 3.80 -27.80
CA ASP A 474 -11.64 3.35 -27.22
C ASP A 474 -12.45 4.56 -26.74
N ASP A 475 -13.56 4.85 -27.43
CA ASP A 475 -14.40 6.03 -27.15
C ASP A 475 -15.15 5.96 -25.80
N ILE A 476 -15.36 4.75 -25.22
CA ILE A 476 -16.08 4.59 -23.96
C ILE A 476 -15.16 4.86 -22.79
N PHE A 477 -13.99 4.19 -22.78
CA PHE A 477 -13.03 4.33 -21.70
C PHE A 477 -12.01 5.45 -21.93
N ASN A 478 -12.03 6.06 -23.12
CA ASN A 478 -11.17 7.19 -23.50
C ASN A 478 -9.67 6.85 -23.35
N VAL A 479 -9.27 5.71 -23.87
CA VAL A 479 -7.90 5.18 -23.78
C VAL A 479 -7.42 4.64 -25.14
N ASP A 480 -6.11 4.58 -25.33
CA ASP A 480 -5.52 4.03 -26.55
C ASP A 480 -5.08 2.58 -26.33
N ILE A 481 -5.56 1.67 -27.16
CA ILE A 481 -5.34 0.23 -27.07
C ILE A 481 -4.35 -0.21 -28.16
N PRO A 482 -3.24 -0.91 -27.85
CA PRO A 482 -2.37 -1.48 -28.87
C PRO A 482 -3.10 -2.62 -29.62
N THR A 483 -2.94 -2.69 -30.92
CA THR A 483 -3.60 -3.71 -31.77
C THR A 483 -2.82 -5.02 -31.81
N THR A 484 -1.52 -4.98 -31.51
CA THR A 484 -0.63 -6.14 -31.46
C THR A 484 0.29 -6.09 -30.26
N CYS A 485 0.65 -7.26 -29.72
CA CYS A 485 1.68 -7.38 -28.69
C CYS A 485 2.35 -8.76 -28.78
N HIS A 486 3.66 -8.79 -28.85
CA HIS A 486 4.39 -10.07 -28.93
C HIS A 486 4.11 -10.95 -27.70
N GLY A 487 3.76 -12.21 -27.95
CA GLY A 487 3.44 -13.19 -26.89
C GLY A 487 2.00 -13.11 -26.36
N VAL A 488 1.15 -12.30 -27.00
CA VAL A 488 -0.26 -12.15 -26.65
C VAL A 488 -1.10 -12.33 -27.94
N PRO A 489 -2.19 -13.11 -27.92
CA PRO A 489 -3.09 -13.19 -29.06
C PRO A 489 -3.75 -11.84 -29.36
N ASP A 490 -3.63 -11.34 -30.59
CA ASP A 490 -4.15 -10.01 -30.97
C ASP A 490 -5.65 -9.86 -30.69
N GLY A 491 -6.42 -10.94 -30.87
CA GLY A 491 -7.87 -10.92 -30.64
C GLY A 491 -8.32 -10.56 -29.23
N ILE A 492 -7.45 -10.68 -28.20
CA ILE A 492 -7.84 -10.33 -26.82
C ILE A 492 -7.58 -8.86 -26.47
N LEU A 493 -6.76 -8.14 -27.27
CA LEU A 493 -6.33 -6.78 -26.93
C LEU A 493 -7.49 -5.79 -27.01
N VAL A 494 -8.42 -5.98 -27.96
CA VAL A 494 -9.61 -5.13 -28.14
C VAL A 494 -10.84 -5.88 -27.63
N PRO A 495 -11.28 -5.71 -26.38
CA PRO A 495 -12.30 -6.55 -25.74
C PRO A 495 -13.62 -6.62 -26.50
N ARG A 496 -14.06 -5.50 -27.11
CA ARG A 496 -15.30 -5.44 -27.89
C ARG A 496 -15.32 -6.44 -29.05
N GLN A 497 -14.16 -6.73 -29.65
CA GLN A 497 -14.02 -7.70 -30.75
C GLN A 497 -13.96 -9.14 -30.21
N TYR A 498 -13.53 -9.33 -28.98
CA TYR A 498 -13.36 -10.63 -28.36
C TYR A 498 -14.67 -11.19 -27.75
N TRP A 499 -15.62 -10.32 -27.40
CA TRP A 499 -16.89 -10.75 -26.87
C TRP A 499 -17.74 -11.44 -27.94
N GLN A 500 -18.50 -12.48 -27.53
CA GLN A 500 -19.43 -13.17 -28.44
C GLN A 500 -20.58 -12.28 -28.94
N SER A 501 -20.91 -11.22 -28.20
CA SER A 501 -21.95 -10.26 -28.53
C SER A 501 -21.48 -8.84 -28.25
N THR A 502 -21.30 -8.05 -29.31
CA THR A 502 -20.95 -6.63 -29.19
C THR A 502 -22.02 -5.83 -28.44
N ALA A 503 -23.29 -6.17 -28.56
CA ALA A 503 -24.38 -5.48 -27.84
C ALA A 503 -24.29 -5.70 -26.32
N ARG A 504 -23.93 -6.92 -25.88
CA ARG A 504 -23.72 -7.20 -24.44
C ARG A 504 -22.44 -6.53 -23.92
N TYR A 505 -21.39 -6.49 -24.73
CA TYR A 505 -20.19 -5.72 -24.41
C TYR A 505 -20.54 -4.25 -24.20
N ASP A 506 -21.23 -3.64 -25.17
CA ASP A 506 -21.61 -2.22 -25.15
C ASP A 506 -22.47 -1.88 -23.91
N GLU A 507 -23.37 -2.77 -23.51
CA GLU A 507 -24.16 -2.63 -22.28
C GLU A 507 -23.29 -2.69 -21.00
N ALA A 508 -22.40 -3.68 -20.91
CA ALA A 508 -21.53 -3.86 -19.75
C ALA A 508 -20.50 -2.72 -19.65
N ALA A 509 -19.92 -2.29 -20.77
CA ALA A 509 -18.97 -1.17 -20.84
C ALA A 509 -19.64 0.16 -20.45
N HIS A 510 -20.87 0.41 -20.96
CA HIS A 510 -21.65 1.57 -20.56
C HIS A 510 -21.93 1.59 -19.05
N ASN A 511 -22.35 0.45 -18.48
CA ASN A 511 -22.62 0.37 -17.03
C ASN A 511 -21.36 0.66 -16.19
N LEU A 512 -20.19 0.16 -16.60
CA LEU A 512 -18.95 0.46 -15.90
C LEU A 512 -18.55 1.95 -16.06
N ALA A 513 -18.71 2.53 -17.25
CA ALA A 513 -18.44 3.95 -17.49
C ALA A 513 -19.33 4.85 -16.62
N VAL A 514 -20.63 4.53 -16.47
CA VAL A 514 -21.53 5.23 -15.53
C VAL A 514 -20.99 5.19 -14.09
N MET A 515 -20.51 4.04 -13.62
CA MET A 515 -19.93 3.93 -12.27
C MET A 515 -18.69 4.82 -12.09
N PHE A 516 -17.84 4.94 -13.11
CA PHE A 516 -16.70 5.86 -13.10
C PHE A 516 -17.17 7.33 -13.02
N GLU A 517 -18.12 7.73 -13.88
CA GLU A 517 -18.67 9.09 -13.89
C GLU A 517 -19.32 9.44 -12.54
N GLU A 518 -20.18 8.57 -11.99
CA GLU A 518 -20.84 8.78 -10.70
C GLU A 518 -19.83 8.88 -9.54
N ASN A 519 -18.80 8.02 -9.52
CA ASN A 519 -17.74 8.11 -8.51
C ASN A 519 -16.97 9.42 -8.63
N PHE A 520 -16.61 9.84 -9.85
CA PHE A 520 -15.88 11.06 -10.10
C PHE A 520 -16.70 12.29 -9.68
N GLU A 521 -17.95 12.40 -10.13
CA GLU A 521 -18.83 13.51 -9.76
C GLU A 521 -19.05 13.62 -8.25
N LYS A 522 -19.19 12.48 -7.58
CA LYS A 522 -19.40 12.45 -6.13
C LYS A 522 -18.19 12.89 -5.32
N LYS A 523 -16.98 12.51 -5.75
CA LYS A 523 -15.76 12.69 -4.94
C LYS A 523 -14.84 13.78 -5.50
N TYR A 524 -14.82 14.02 -6.82
CA TYR A 524 -13.77 14.75 -7.52
C TYR A 524 -14.29 15.83 -8.48
N SER A 525 -15.55 16.28 -8.32
CA SER A 525 -16.16 17.34 -9.16
C SER A 525 -15.41 18.68 -9.13
N HIS A 526 -14.54 18.87 -8.15
CA HIS A 526 -13.68 20.05 -7.99
C HIS A 526 -12.36 19.98 -8.80
N LEU A 527 -12.06 18.82 -9.44
CA LEU A 527 -10.88 18.65 -10.28
C LEU A 527 -11.02 19.41 -11.61
N PRO A 528 -9.88 19.73 -12.30
CA PRO A 528 -9.91 20.39 -13.60
C PRO A 528 -10.78 19.64 -14.61
N GLU A 529 -11.50 20.42 -15.45
CA GLU A 529 -12.37 19.85 -16.50
C GLU A 529 -11.59 18.97 -17.49
N SER A 530 -10.30 19.27 -17.74
CA SER A 530 -9.45 18.43 -18.59
C SER A 530 -9.28 17.02 -18.03
N VAL A 531 -9.11 16.89 -16.71
CA VAL A 531 -9.02 15.59 -16.03
C VAL A 531 -10.34 14.84 -16.10
N LYS A 532 -11.46 15.52 -15.84
CA LYS A 532 -12.79 14.94 -15.97
C LYS A 532 -13.05 14.44 -17.40
N ALA A 533 -12.78 15.27 -18.39
CA ALA A 533 -12.96 14.94 -19.80
C ALA A 533 -12.04 13.81 -20.30
N ALA A 534 -10.97 13.48 -19.55
CA ALA A 534 -10.08 12.38 -19.90
C ALA A 534 -10.53 11.02 -19.33
N GLY A 535 -11.60 10.99 -18.55
CA GLY A 535 -12.19 9.77 -18.00
C GLY A 535 -13.11 9.03 -18.99
N PRO A 536 -13.71 7.92 -18.57
CA PRO A 536 -14.74 7.20 -19.34
C PRO A 536 -15.98 8.05 -19.64
N HIS A 537 -16.62 7.80 -20.78
CA HIS A 537 -17.79 8.52 -21.28
C HIS A 537 -18.98 7.59 -21.51
N ALA A 538 -19.94 7.59 -20.59
CA ALA A 538 -21.16 6.79 -20.71
C ALA A 538 -22.08 7.24 -21.87
N GLN A 539 -22.08 8.53 -22.25
CA GLN A 539 -23.00 9.10 -23.23
C GLN A 539 -22.68 8.78 -24.69
N VAL A 540 -21.46 8.37 -25.02
CA VAL A 540 -21.03 8.08 -26.41
C VAL A 540 -21.96 7.06 -27.11
N HIS A 541 -22.50 6.10 -26.36
CA HIS A 541 -23.45 5.12 -26.91
C HIS A 541 -24.92 5.56 -26.99
N ALA A 542 -25.33 6.56 -26.21
CA ALA A 542 -26.71 7.09 -26.31
C ALA A 542 -26.92 7.80 -27.66
N ASP A 543 -25.93 8.56 -28.12
CA ASP A 543 -25.96 9.27 -29.41
C ASP A 543 -25.89 8.33 -30.61
N ALA A 544 -25.13 7.22 -30.53
CA ALA A 544 -25.07 6.20 -31.57
C ALA A 544 -26.41 5.46 -31.75
N ARG A 545 -27.14 5.20 -30.65
CA ARG A 545 -28.50 4.59 -30.68
C ARG A 545 -29.54 5.56 -31.27
N HIS A 546 -29.39 6.86 -31.09
CA HIS A 546 -30.28 7.87 -31.67
C HIS A 546 -30.01 8.10 -33.17
N ARG A 547 -28.75 8.08 -33.61
CA ARG A 547 -28.40 8.18 -35.05
C ARG A 547 -28.83 6.95 -35.86
N GLY A 548 -28.76 5.74 -35.28
CA GLY A 548 -29.24 4.50 -35.90
C GLY A 548 -30.75 4.40 -36.08
N ARG A 549 -31.54 5.05 -35.23
CA ARG A 549 -33.02 5.08 -35.34
C ARG A 549 -33.52 6.15 -36.30
N GLY A 550 -32.72 7.19 -36.56
CA GLY A 550 -33.09 8.25 -37.52
C GLY A 550 -32.97 7.89 -39.01
N LEU A 551 -32.23 6.83 -39.34
CA LEU A 551 -31.99 6.40 -40.74
C LEU A 551 -32.96 5.33 -41.28
N LEU A 552 -33.84 4.77 -40.40
CA LEU A 552 -34.87 3.77 -40.78
C LEU A 552 -36.28 4.38 -40.98
N GLY A 553 -36.42 5.70 -40.90
CA GLY A 553 -37.72 6.40 -40.93
C GLY A 553 -38.08 7.11 -42.25
N LEU A 554 -37.32 6.97 -43.34
CA LEU A 554 -37.68 7.60 -44.62
C LEU A 554 -37.48 6.66 -45.82
N ARG A 555 -38.37 5.68 -45.94
CA ARG A 555 -38.80 5.08 -47.23
C ARG A 555 -40.24 4.59 -47.09
N HIS A 556 -41.15 5.45 -47.45
CA HIS A 556 -42.39 5.17 -48.14
C HIS A 556 -42.82 6.40 -48.94
#